data_53067b5511146aac228bb5aac9818e24
#
_entry.id   53067b5511146aac228bb5aac9818e24
#
_cell.length_a   1.000
_cell.length_b   1.000
_cell.length_c   1.000
_cell.angle_alpha   90.00
_cell.angle_beta   90.00
_cell.angle_gamma   90.00
#
_symmetry.space_group_name_H-M   'P 1'
#
loop_
_entity.id
_entity.type
_entity.pdbx_description
1 polymer ?
#
loop_
_entity_poly.entity_id
_entity_poly.type
_entity_poly.pdbx_seq_one_letter_code
_entity_poly.pdbx_strand_id
1 'polypeptide(L)'
;MLSIGGETMLFRKAAQIKSLQQELDKANTKIKRLEQEKLDREIKHNEFLSTFEENLLDTIQQHEHVNSQHYSLEDLVLEIKDRFESIKSMGQESGTQSTELVEKGNQLVDSYKKLSGYTDYYQETVEQNTVFMDNLETQMTSTAGRMEELGEHSNTIKEIVQVISEIANQTNLLALNASIEAARAGEHGKGFAVVAGEVRKLAESTHESTQHIDEVTKTIQDKIKEAEQVAYDNQKTVQQSAAFNKTTVNMLVEMKELLDSVQRDTLEVIEDINHQNKLTVDMVEKIEGTNESFETIKQALLQH
;
A
#
# COMPACT_ATOMS: atom_id res chain seq x y z
N MET A 1 -18.71 4.11 -1.89
CA MET A 1 -18.41 3.67 -0.51
C MET A 1 -17.19 2.72 -0.43
N LEU A 2 -16.18 2.86 -1.29
CA LEU A 2 -14.98 2.00 -1.32
C LEU A 2 -13.65 2.76 -1.11
N SER A 3 -13.69 4.06 -0.84
CA SER A 3 -12.48 4.92 -0.71
C SER A 3 -11.93 5.03 0.72
N ILE A 4 -12.69 4.71 1.75
CA ILE A 4 -12.30 4.95 3.15
C ILE A 4 -11.49 3.77 3.74
N GLY A 5 -11.59 2.57 3.18
CA GLY A 5 -10.85 1.39 3.65
C GLY A 5 -9.35 1.38 3.30
N GLY A 6 -8.96 1.98 2.21
CA GLY A 6 -7.57 2.02 1.74
C GLY A 6 -6.70 3.00 2.53
N GLU A 7 -7.21 4.16 2.83
CA GLU A 7 -6.48 5.19 3.60
C GLU A 7 -6.26 4.77 5.06
N THR A 8 -7.24 4.17 5.70
CA THR A 8 -7.12 3.66 7.09
C THR A 8 -6.15 2.49 7.19
N MET A 9 -6.03 1.66 6.16
CA MET A 9 -5.05 0.56 6.11
C MET A 9 -3.62 1.06 5.85
N LEU A 10 -3.45 2.09 5.03
CA LEU A 10 -2.18 2.79 4.81
C LEU A 10 -1.71 3.54 6.06
N PHE A 11 -2.62 4.21 6.78
CA PHE A 11 -2.33 4.86 8.06
C PHE A 11 -1.93 3.86 9.15
N ARG A 12 -2.57 2.69 9.24
CA ARG A 12 -2.17 1.62 10.18
C ARG A 12 -0.79 1.05 9.84
N LYS A 13 -0.47 0.84 8.56
CA LYS A 13 0.85 0.37 8.14
C LYS A 13 1.94 1.42 8.35
N ALA A 14 1.67 2.68 8.09
CA ALA A 14 2.59 3.79 8.39
C ALA A 14 2.81 3.95 9.90
N ALA A 15 1.79 3.80 10.72
CA ALA A 15 1.89 3.79 12.19
C ALA A 15 2.71 2.60 12.69
N GLN A 16 2.56 1.44 12.09
CA GLN A 16 3.29 0.22 12.44
C GLN A 16 4.78 0.29 12.01
N ILE A 17 5.08 0.88 10.86
CA ILE A 17 6.45 1.18 10.42
C ILE A 17 7.10 2.21 11.36
N LYS A 18 6.38 3.27 11.75
CA LYS A 18 6.86 4.28 12.69
C LYS A 18 7.10 3.69 14.10
N SER A 19 6.25 2.76 14.56
CA SER A 19 6.44 2.02 15.81
C SER A 19 7.67 1.12 15.76
N LEU A 20 7.90 0.40 14.65
CA LEU A 20 9.09 -0.44 14.45
C LEU A 20 10.37 0.38 14.31
N GLN A 21 10.32 1.53 13.68
CA GLN A 21 11.44 2.49 13.65
C GLN A 21 11.75 3.02 15.06
N GLN A 22 10.74 3.34 15.87
CA GLN A 22 10.95 3.76 17.25
C GLN A 22 11.50 2.62 18.14
N GLU A 23 11.11 1.39 17.91
CA GLU A 23 11.68 0.23 18.63
C GLU A 23 13.12 -0.06 18.19
N LEU A 24 13.43 0.10 16.91
CA LEU A 24 14.78 -0.02 16.37
C LEU A 24 15.71 1.08 16.93
N ASP A 25 15.25 2.33 16.98
CA ASP A 25 15.99 3.44 17.57
C ASP A 25 16.20 3.25 19.07
N LYS A 26 15.20 2.72 19.80
CA LYS A 26 15.33 2.35 21.22
C LYS A 26 16.33 1.19 21.41
N ALA A 27 16.31 0.18 20.53
CA ALA A 27 17.27 -0.92 20.57
C ALA A 27 18.69 -0.43 20.28
N ASN A 28 18.89 0.40 19.27
CA ASN A 28 20.19 0.99 18.93
C ASN A 28 20.72 1.91 20.04
N THR A 29 19.83 2.70 20.66
CA THR A 29 20.20 3.54 21.82
C THR A 29 20.58 2.69 23.01
N LYS A 30 19.88 1.57 23.24
CA LYS A 30 20.19 0.61 24.31
C LYS A 30 21.51 -0.13 24.04
N ILE A 31 21.80 -0.48 22.79
CA ILE A 31 23.08 -1.09 22.38
C ILE A 31 24.23 -0.12 22.63
N LYS A 32 24.13 1.13 22.17
CA LYS A 32 25.16 2.17 22.42
C LYS A 32 25.39 2.41 23.91
N ARG A 33 24.33 2.40 24.71
CA ARG A 33 24.43 2.55 26.17
C ARG A 33 25.14 1.35 26.80
N LEU A 34 24.83 0.12 26.37
CA LEU A 34 25.47 -1.09 26.87
C LEU A 34 26.94 -1.19 26.44
N GLU A 35 27.27 -0.72 25.25
CA GLU A 35 28.67 -0.64 24.77
C GLU A 35 29.47 0.39 25.58
N GLN A 36 28.88 1.56 25.87
CA GLN A 36 29.50 2.56 26.73
C GLN A 36 29.68 2.05 28.18
N GLU A 37 28.66 1.42 28.74
CA GLU A 37 28.71 0.77 30.06
C GLU A 37 29.72 -0.39 30.11
N LYS A 38 29.97 -1.07 28.99
CA LYS A 38 31.00 -2.10 28.86
C LYS A 38 32.38 -1.50 28.87
N LEU A 39 32.63 -0.46 28.10
CA LEU A 39 33.91 0.25 28.04
C LEU A 39 34.26 0.87 29.39
N ASP A 40 33.30 1.53 30.05
CA ASP A 40 33.46 2.11 31.38
C ASP A 40 33.77 1.00 32.45
N ARG A 41 33.21 -0.19 32.27
CA ARG A 41 33.52 -1.33 33.13
C ARG A 41 34.91 -1.92 32.88
N GLU A 42 35.34 -2.01 31.61
CA GLU A 42 36.70 -2.45 31.28
C GLU A 42 37.76 -1.49 31.85
N ILE A 43 37.51 -0.19 31.75
CA ILE A 43 38.42 0.82 32.35
C ILE A 43 38.41 0.69 33.87
N LYS A 44 37.26 0.62 34.52
CA LYS A 44 37.16 0.43 35.97
C LYS A 44 37.74 -0.91 36.44
N HIS A 45 37.60 -1.94 35.62
CA HIS A 45 38.19 -3.26 35.95
C HIS A 45 39.73 -3.23 35.86
N ASN A 46 40.29 -2.55 34.85
CA ASN A 46 41.72 -2.39 34.71
C ASN A 46 42.31 -1.47 35.80
N GLU A 47 41.61 -0.38 36.11
CA GLU A 47 41.96 0.49 37.23
C GLU A 47 41.88 -0.27 38.57
N PHE A 48 40.82 -1.06 38.73
CA PHE A 48 40.64 -1.89 39.91
C PHE A 48 41.72 -2.98 40.03
N LEU A 49 42.03 -3.67 38.90
CA LEU A 49 43.13 -4.67 38.87
C LEU A 49 44.47 -4.03 39.17
N SER A 50 44.77 -2.89 38.60
CA SER A 50 46.01 -2.13 38.86
C SER A 50 46.10 -1.70 40.34
N THR A 51 45.01 -1.19 40.91
CA THR A 51 44.94 -0.79 42.33
C THR A 51 45.06 -2.01 43.26
N PHE A 52 44.50 -3.16 42.85
CA PHE A 52 44.58 -4.40 43.60
C PHE A 52 46.00 -5.00 43.57
N GLU A 53 46.66 -4.99 42.40
CA GLU A 53 48.05 -5.45 42.25
C GLU A 53 49.03 -4.62 43.11
N GLU A 54 48.85 -3.29 43.09
CA GLU A 54 49.65 -2.35 43.88
C GLU A 54 49.44 -2.53 45.39
N ASN A 55 48.17 -2.68 45.83
CA ASN A 55 47.84 -2.98 47.23
C ASN A 55 48.36 -4.35 47.68
N LEU A 56 48.39 -5.34 46.79
CA LEU A 56 48.94 -6.66 47.08
C LEU A 56 50.46 -6.61 47.24
N LEU A 57 51.16 -5.86 46.41
CA LEU A 57 52.59 -5.63 46.51
C LEU A 57 52.95 -4.87 47.79
N ASP A 58 52.18 -3.85 48.13
CA ASP A 58 52.36 -3.05 49.35
C ASP A 58 52.10 -3.92 50.62
N THR A 59 51.12 -4.82 50.56
CA THR A 59 50.78 -5.76 51.63
C THR A 59 51.85 -6.80 51.83
N ILE A 60 52.48 -7.28 50.75
CA ILE A 60 53.60 -8.20 50.76
C ILE A 60 54.86 -7.53 51.34
N GLN A 61 55.00 -6.24 51.11
CA GLN A 61 56.16 -5.47 51.64
C GLN A 61 56.00 -5.05 53.11
N GLN A 62 54.75 -4.92 53.57
CA GLN A 62 54.45 -4.49 54.94
C GLN A 62 54.19 -5.70 55.88
N HIS A 63 55.12 -6.57 56.01
CA HIS A 63 55.01 -7.87 56.71
C HIS A 63 54.61 -7.79 58.22
N GLU A 64 54.51 -6.59 58.82
CA GLU A 64 54.22 -6.45 60.25
C GLU A 64 52.78 -6.05 60.57
N HIS A 65 51.95 -5.68 59.54
CA HIS A 65 50.55 -5.27 59.78
C HIS A 65 49.50 -6.28 59.24
N VAL A 66 49.90 -7.53 59.10
CA VAL A 66 49.17 -8.57 58.35
C VAL A 66 47.77 -8.89 58.89
N ASN A 67 47.53 -8.82 60.18
CA ASN A 67 46.25 -9.30 60.72
C ASN A 67 45.03 -8.37 60.48
N SER A 68 45.20 -7.04 60.43
CA SER A 68 44.07 -6.15 60.17
C SER A 68 43.77 -6.01 58.68
N GLN A 69 44.78 -6.27 57.84
CA GLN A 69 44.65 -6.21 56.39
C GLN A 69 44.08 -7.50 55.78
N HIS A 70 44.25 -8.67 56.45
CA HIS A 70 43.66 -9.93 56.04
C HIS A 70 42.14 -9.90 56.01
N TYR A 71 41.50 -9.31 57.00
CA TYR A 71 40.00 -9.14 57.03
C TYR A 71 39.52 -8.25 55.90
N SER A 72 40.23 -7.17 55.63
CA SER A 72 39.87 -6.26 54.54
C SER A 72 40.02 -6.93 53.15
N LEU A 73 41.01 -7.80 52.99
CA LEU A 73 41.26 -8.56 51.76
C LEU A 73 40.21 -9.65 51.56
N GLU A 74 39.77 -10.32 52.65
CA GLU A 74 38.76 -11.36 52.61
C GLU A 74 37.38 -10.75 52.23
N ASP A 75 37.03 -9.60 52.77
CA ASP A 75 35.84 -8.85 52.39
C ASP A 75 35.87 -8.43 50.91
N LEU A 76 37.05 -8.00 50.42
CA LEU A 76 37.20 -7.57 49.02
C LEU A 76 37.07 -8.77 48.05
N VAL A 77 37.61 -9.94 48.44
CA VAL A 77 37.45 -11.16 47.63
C VAL A 77 36.03 -11.64 47.57
N LEU A 78 35.28 -11.53 48.67
CA LEU A 78 33.85 -11.83 48.69
C LEU A 78 33.06 -10.87 47.81
N GLU A 79 33.35 -9.58 47.88
CA GLU A 79 32.72 -8.57 47.02
C GLU A 79 33.01 -8.83 45.54
N ILE A 80 34.23 -9.21 45.16
CA ILE A 80 34.58 -9.55 43.78
C ILE A 80 33.83 -10.80 43.35
N LYS A 81 33.74 -11.82 44.17
CA LYS A 81 32.98 -13.03 43.89
C LYS A 81 31.49 -12.70 43.62
N ASP A 82 30.87 -11.89 44.45
CA ASP A 82 29.48 -11.45 44.26
C ASP A 82 29.30 -10.68 42.93
N ARG A 83 30.29 -9.84 42.59
CA ARG A 83 30.28 -9.12 41.28
C ARG A 83 30.44 -10.07 40.11
N PHE A 84 31.30 -11.08 40.19
CA PHE A 84 31.46 -12.10 39.14
C PHE A 84 30.19 -12.95 38.99
N GLU A 85 29.54 -13.34 40.08
CA GLU A 85 28.24 -14.03 40.01
C GLU A 85 27.18 -13.16 39.35
N SER A 86 27.17 -11.87 39.67
CA SER A 86 26.29 -10.90 39.02
C SER A 86 26.53 -10.78 37.50
N ILE A 87 27.83 -10.69 37.10
CA ILE A 87 28.18 -10.59 35.68
C ILE A 87 27.87 -11.92 34.95
N LYS A 88 28.08 -13.05 35.59
CA LYS A 88 27.69 -14.37 35.04
C LYS A 88 26.18 -14.44 34.81
N SER A 89 25.38 -14.02 35.79
CA SER A 89 23.92 -13.96 35.69
C SER A 89 23.49 -13.03 34.54
N MET A 90 24.11 -11.86 34.45
CA MET A 90 23.83 -10.91 33.35
C MET A 90 24.22 -11.46 31.98
N GLY A 91 25.34 -12.22 31.90
CA GLY A 91 25.75 -12.91 30.70
C GLY A 91 24.74 -13.97 30.24
N GLN A 92 24.21 -14.74 31.19
CA GLN A 92 23.18 -15.75 30.91
C GLN A 92 21.85 -15.09 30.44
N GLU A 93 21.46 -14.02 31.09
CA GLU A 93 20.27 -13.23 30.69
C GLU A 93 20.47 -12.64 29.30
N SER A 94 21.62 -12.04 29.01
CA SER A 94 21.98 -11.51 27.70
C SER A 94 21.94 -12.59 26.60
N GLY A 95 22.43 -13.79 26.90
CA GLY A 95 22.38 -14.94 25.99
C GLY A 95 20.95 -15.36 25.67
N THR A 96 20.07 -15.38 26.67
CA THR A 96 18.66 -15.68 26.49
C THR A 96 17.97 -14.61 25.61
N GLN A 97 18.19 -13.35 25.93
CA GLN A 97 17.66 -12.23 25.15
C GLN A 97 18.16 -12.23 23.70
N SER A 98 19.43 -12.55 23.48
CA SER A 98 20.01 -12.70 22.14
C SER A 98 19.31 -13.80 21.34
N THR A 99 19.00 -14.93 21.97
CA THR A 99 18.27 -16.02 21.31
C THR A 99 16.84 -15.60 20.91
N GLU A 100 16.13 -14.92 21.80
CA GLU A 100 14.79 -14.38 21.50
C GLU A 100 14.82 -13.35 20.36
N LEU A 101 15.84 -12.50 20.34
CA LEU A 101 16.01 -11.50 19.28
C LEU A 101 16.29 -12.15 17.91
N VAL A 102 17.11 -13.20 17.86
CA VAL A 102 17.35 -13.98 16.64
C VAL A 102 16.06 -14.63 16.15
N GLU A 103 15.25 -15.19 17.04
CA GLU A 103 13.96 -15.77 16.68
C GLU A 103 13.01 -14.71 16.10
N LYS A 104 12.91 -13.56 16.73
CA LYS A 104 12.11 -12.43 16.22
C LYS A 104 12.63 -11.91 14.88
N GLY A 105 13.94 -11.84 14.70
CA GLY A 105 14.57 -11.50 13.43
C GLY A 105 14.19 -12.48 12.31
N ASN A 106 14.21 -13.77 12.59
CA ASN A 106 13.79 -14.80 11.63
C ASN A 106 12.29 -14.68 11.28
N GLN A 107 11.42 -14.43 12.26
CA GLN A 107 10.00 -14.18 12.02
C GLN A 107 9.79 -12.93 11.14
N LEU A 108 10.62 -11.91 11.32
CA LEU A 108 10.59 -10.71 10.51
C LEU A 108 11.00 -11.00 9.06
N VAL A 109 12.08 -11.79 8.85
CA VAL A 109 12.50 -12.25 7.52
C VAL A 109 11.37 -13.02 6.81
N ASP A 110 10.66 -13.90 7.51
CA ASP A 110 9.52 -14.63 6.93
C ASP A 110 8.34 -13.70 6.59
N SER A 111 8.14 -12.66 7.38
CA SER A 111 7.13 -11.64 7.12
C SER A 111 7.47 -10.83 5.86
N TYR A 112 8.74 -10.49 5.65
CA TYR A 112 9.20 -9.83 4.42
C TYR A 112 9.01 -10.69 3.19
N LYS A 113 9.31 -11.98 3.26
CA LYS A 113 9.06 -12.91 2.13
C LYS A 113 7.59 -12.92 1.73
N LYS A 114 6.68 -12.97 2.71
CA LYS A 114 5.23 -12.90 2.45
C LYS A 114 4.84 -11.57 1.83
N LEU A 115 5.36 -10.46 2.35
CA LEU A 115 5.05 -9.13 1.86
C LEU A 115 5.60 -8.88 0.46
N SER A 116 6.80 -9.40 0.15
CA SER A 116 7.36 -9.41 -1.21
C SER A 116 6.45 -10.18 -2.17
N GLY A 117 5.97 -11.36 -1.79
CA GLY A 117 5.01 -12.13 -2.59
C GLY A 117 3.69 -11.39 -2.83
N TYR A 118 3.20 -10.65 -1.85
CA TYR A 118 2.01 -9.80 -2.04
C TYR A 118 2.30 -8.64 -3.00
N THR A 119 3.49 -8.04 -2.91
CA THR A 119 3.89 -6.96 -3.82
C THR A 119 3.94 -7.44 -5.26
N ASP A 120 4.51 -8.62 -5.51
CA ASP A 120 4.54 -9.24 -6.84
C ASP A 120 3.12 -9.54 -7.36
N TYR A 121 2.25 -10.09 -6.52
CA TYR A 121 0.84 -10.33 -6.86
C TYR A 121 0.07 -9.04 -7.18
N TYR A 122 0.30 -7.98 -6.40
CA TYR A 122 -0.31 -6.68 -6.67
C TYR A 122 0.20 -6.06 -7.97
N GLN A 123 1.48 -6.21 -8.27
CA GLN A 123 2.05 -5.75 -9.53
C GLN A 123 1.36 -6.43 -10.71
N GLU A 124 1.24 -7.76 -10.71
CA GLU A 124 0.52 -8.51 -11.75
C GLU A 124 -0.94 -8.04 -11.88
N THR A 125 -1.61 -7.81 -10.76
CA THR A 125 -3.01 -7.34 -10.74
C THR A 125 -3.14 -5.96 -11.39
N VAL A 126 -2.22 -5.04 -11.12
CA VAL A 126 -2.24 -3.69 -11.72
C VAL A 126 -1.91 -3.75 -13.22
N GLU A 127 -1.01 -4.64 -13.64
CA GLU A 127 -0.73 -4.87 -15.06
C GLU A 127 -1.97 -5.39 -15.80
N GLN A 128 -2.68 -6.37 -15.23
CA GLN A 128 -3.96 -6.87 -15.78
C GLN A 128 -5.01 -5.77 -15.84
N ASN A 129 -5.10 -4.93 -14.80
CA ASN A 129 -6.02 -3.80 -14.76
C ASN A 129 -5.67 -2.75 -15.84
N THR A 130 -4.39 -2.55 -16.14
CA THR A 130 -3.96 -1.66 -17.23
C THR A 130 -4.45 -2.17 -18.58
N VAL A 131 -4.30 -3.45 -18.88
CA VAL A 131 -4.84 -4.07 -20.10
C VAL A 131 -6.37 -3.94 -20.15
N PHE A 132 -7.05 -4.08 -19.03
CA PHE A 132 -8.50 -3.90 -18.97
C PHE A 132 -8.90 -2.45 -19.29
N MET A 133 -8.17 -1.46 -18.77
CA MET A 133 -8.42 -0.04 -19.06
C MET A 133 -8.20 0.30 -20.54
N ASP A 134 -7.15 -0.24 -21.18
CA ASP A 134 -6.90 -0.05 -22.61
C ASP A 134 -8.04 -0.62 -23.47
N ASN A 135 -8.54 -1.80 -23.12
CA ASN A 135 -9.70 -2.41 -23.78
C ASN A 135 -10.96 -1.55 -23.58
N LEU A 136 -11.16 -1.02 -22.38
CA LEU A 136 -12.30 -0.15 -22.08
C LEU A 136 -12.22 1.17 -22.85
N GLU A 137 -11.06 1.77 -23.00
CA GLU A 137 -10.84 2.96 -23.83
C GLU A 137 -11.20 2.69 -25.29
N THR A 138 -10.79 1.55 -25.83
CA THR A 138 -11.14 1.12 -27.19
C THR A 138 -12.65 0.95 -27.36
N GLN A 139 -13.32 0.35 -26.38
CA GLN A 139 -14.78 0.18 -26.40
C GLN A 139 -15.52 1.52 -26.32
N MET A 140 -15.05 2.45 -25.48
CA MET A 140 -15.65 3.78 -25.37
C MET A 140 -15.52 4.57 -26.69
N THR A 141 -14.36 4.52 -27.32
CA THR A 141 -14.13 5.14 -28.62
C THR A 141 -15.06 4.55 -29.70
N SER A 142 -15.21 3.22 -29.73
CA SER A 142 -16.14 2.55 -30.64
C SER A 142 -17.60 2.94 -30.37
N THR A 143 -17.98 3.08 -29.10
CA THR A 143 -19.33 3.48 -28.69
C THR A 143 -19.61 4.91 -29.13
N ALA A 144 -18.68 5.83 -28.92
CA ALA A 144 -18.83 7.22 -29.37
C ALA A 144 -19.03 7.31 -30.90
N GLY A 145 -18.23 6.57 -31.68
CA GLY A 145 -18.40 6.53 -33.14
C GLY A 145 -19.77 5.98 -33.59
N ARG A 146 -20.30 4.96 -32.89
CA ARG A 146 -21.64 4.43 -33.18
C ARG A 146 -22.75 5.41 -32.81
N MET A 147 -22.57 6.23 -31.77
CA MET A 147 -23.52 7.27 -31.42
C MET A 147 -23.53 8.40 -32.46
N GLU A 148 -22.38 8.81 -32.97
CA GLU A 148 -22.23 9.76 -34.07
C GLU A 148 -22.96 9.25 -35.33
N GLU A 149 -22.72 8.01 -35.78
CA GLU A 149 -23.41 7.38 -36.91
C GLU A 149 -24.93 7.34 -36.72
N LEU A 150 -25.38 6.98 -35.48
CA LEU A 150 -26.81 6.99 -35.16
C LEU A 150 -27.39 8.40 -35.20
N GLY A 151 -26.61 9.41 -34.82
CA GLY A 151 -27.01 10.84 -34.96
C GLY A 151 -27.20 11.26 -36.42
N GLU A 152 -26.31 10.85 -37.33
CA GLU A 152 -26.44 11.08 -38.77
C GLU A 152 -27.70 10.41 -39.34
N HIS A 153 -27.94 9.15 -38.97
CA HIS A 153 -29.14 8.44 -39.41
C HIS A 153 -30.43 9.09 -38.90
N SER A 154 -30.42 9.53 -37.64
CA SER A 154 -31.57 10.27 -37.07
C SER A 154 -31.84 11.60 -37.80
N ASN A 155 -30.80 12.34 -38.17
CA ASN A 155 -30.92 13.54 -38.98
C ASN A 155 -31.51 13.24 -40.38
N THR A 156 -31.03 12.17 -41.03
CA THR A 156 -31.58 11.73 -42.33
C THR A 156 -33.07 11.38 -42.23
N ILE A 157 -33.48 10.67 -41.17
CA ILE A 157 -34.87 10.34 -40.92
C ILE A 157 -35.71 11.64 -40.78
N LYS A 158 -35.21 12.61 -40.03
CA LYS A 158 -35.86 13.90 -39.84
C LYS A 158 -36.08 14.62 -41.15
N GLU A 159 -35.08 14.66 -42.04
CA GLU A 159 -35.20 15.26 -43.39
C GLU A 159 -36.26 14.55 -44.23
N ILE A 160 -36.28 13.21 -44.25
CA ILE A 160 -37.29 12.43 -44.97
C ILE A 160 -38.70 12.72 -44.44
N VAL A 161 -38.87 12.75 -43.12
CA VAL A 161 -40.14 13.03 -42.47
C VAL A 161 -40.65 14.41 -42.83
N GLN A 162 -39.77 15.40 -42.87
CA GLN A 162 -40.13 16.75 -43.32
C GLN A 162 -40.63 16.77 -44.75
N VAL A 163 -39.98 16.08 -45.68
CA VAL A 163 -40.40 15.95 -47.09
C VAL A 163 -41.78 15.27 -47.19
N ILE A 164 -41.99 14.18 -46.41
CA ILE A 164 -43.29 13.48 -46.41
C ILE A 164 -44.41 14.39 -45.86
N SER A 165 -44.12 15.17 -44.81
CA SER A 165 -45.05 16.14 -44.24
C SER A 165 -45.43 17.24 -45.25
N GLU A 166 -44.46 17.71 -46.04
CA GLU A 166 -44.69 18.68 -47.11
C GLU A 166 -45.57 18.08 -48.23
N ILE A 167 -45.28 16.81 -48.65
CA ILE A 167 -46.15 16.10 -49.65
C ILE A 167 -47.58 15.91 -49.11
N ALA A 168 -47.70 15.52 -47.81
CA ALA A 168 -49.05 15.39 -47.21
C ALA A 168 -49.82 16.72 -47.22
N ASN A 169 -49.18 17.82 -46.87
CA ASN A 169 -49.77 19.14 -46.93
C ASN A 169 -50.17 19.54 -48.34
N GLN A 170 -49.32 19.31 -49.35
CA GLN A 170 -49.65 19.55 -50.76
C GLN A 170 -50.83 18.69 -51.22
N THR A 171 -50.82 17.39 -50.83
CA THR A 171 -51.92 16.48 -51.17
C THR A 171 -53.22 16.89 -50.52
N ASN A 172 -53.18 17.37 -49.27
CA ASN A 172 -54.38 17.93 -48.60
C ASN A 172 -54.95 19.13 -49.33
N LEU A 173 -54.10 20.07 -49.78
CA LEU A 173 -54.52 21.22 -50.57
C LEU A 173 -55.09 20.84 -51.95
N LEU A 174 -54.46 19.85 -52.64
CA LEU A 174 -54.95 19.33 -53.90
C LEU A 174 -56.36 18.69 -53.75
N ALA A 175 -56.47 17.83 -52.68
CA ALA A 175 -57.78 17.20 -52.36
C ALA A 175 -58.84 18.18 -51.99
N LEU A 176 -58.51 19.26 -51.26
CA LEU A 176 -59.45 20.37 -50.97
C LEU A 176 -59.89 21.03 -52.22
N ASN A 177 -59.03 21.42 -53.15
CA ASN A 177 -59.34 22.03 -54.43
C ASN A 177 -60.20 21.08 -55.28
N ALA A 178 -59.88 19.78 -55.32
CA ALA A 178 -60.69 18.78 -56.03
C ALA A 178 -62.11 18.66 -55.41
N SER A 179 -62.21 18.68 -54.07
CA SER A 179 -63.52 18.66 -53.38
C SER A 179 -64.42 19.92 -53.74
N ILE A 180 -63.77 21.07 -53.81
CA ILE A 180 -64.44 22.31 -54.18
C ILE A 180 -64.98 22.25 -55.63
N GLU A 181 -64.16 21.78 -56.56
CA GLU A 181 -64.53 21.67 -57.96
C GLU A 181 -65.58 20.56 -58.19
N ALA A 182 -65.52 19.46 -57.47
CA ALA A 182 -66.54 18.43 -57.46
C ALA A 182 -67.88 18.92 -56.94
N ALA A 183 -67.89 19.76 -55.90
CA ALA A 183 -69.10 20.41 -55.41
C ALA A 183 -69.68 21.39 -56.45
N ARG A 184 -68.85 22.07 -57.23
CA ARG A 184 -69.23 22.99 -58.28
C ARG A 184 -69.87 22.30 -59.50
N ALA A 185 -69.45 20.99 -59.74
CA ALA A 185 -70.06 20.20 -60.83
C ALA A 185 -71.41 19.55 -60.47
N GLY A 186 -71.96 19.76 -59.27
CA GLY A 186 -73.28 19.31 -58.84
C GLY A 186 -73.47 17.79 -58.91
N GLU A 187 -74.54 17.30 -59.47
CA GLU A 187 -74.87 15.88 -59.57
C GLU A 187 -73.82 15.08 -60.32
N HIS A 188 -73.14 15.64 -61.30
CA HIS A 188 -72.06 14.98 -62.04
C HIS A 188 -70.76 14.87 -61.29
N GLY A 189 -70.55 15.59 -60.17
CA GLY A 189 -69.36 15.59 -59.37
C GLY A 189 -69.42 14.69 -58.13
N LYS A 190 -70.56 14.07 -57.80
CA LYS A 190 -70.71 13.29 -56.53
C LYS A 190 -69.68 12.22 -56.31
N GLY A 191 -69.32 11.42 -57.33
CA GLY A 191 -68.28 10.38 -57.22
C GLY A 191 -66.90 10.95 -56.97
N PHE A 192 -66.56 12.06 -57.63
CA PHE A 192 -65.30 12.77 -57.42
C PHE A 192 -65.21 13.41 -56.03
N ALA A 193 -66.28 13.94 -55.48
CA ALA A 193 -66.30 14.51 -54.15
C ALA A 193 -65.97 13.45 -53.06
N VAL A 194 -66.47 12.23 -53.20
CA VAL A 194 -66.17 11.14 -52.27
C VAL A 194 -64.67 10.75 -52.30
N VAL A 195 -64.12 10.62 -53.53
CA VAL A 195 -62.67 10.30 -53.67
C VAL A 195 -61.84 11.45 -53.14
N ALA A 196 -62.12 12.68 -53.43
CA ALA A 196 -61.42 13.86 -52.93
C ALA A 196 -61.48 13.95 -51.40
N GLY A 197 -62.63 13.63 -50.79
CA GLY A 197 -62.78 13.54 -49.34
C GLY A 197 -61.91 12.43 -48.69
N GLU A 198 -61.82 11.29 -49.36
CA GLU A 198 -60.98 10.17 -48.86
C GLU A 198 -59.49 10.48 -49.01
N VAL A 199 -59.05 11.06 -50.12
CA VAL A 199 -57.66 11.55 -50.32
C VAL A 199 -57.27 12.57 -49.27
N ARG A 200 -58.21 13.48 -48.95
CA ARG A 200 -57.99 14.50 -47.91
C ARG A 200 -57.80 13.89 -46.55
N LYS A 201 -58.64 12.94 -46.14
CA LYS A 201 -58.49 12.22 -44.86
C LYS A 201 -57.15 11.48 -44.79
N LEU A 202 -56.71 10.83 -45.87
CA LEU A 202 -55.48 10.16 -45.96
C LEU A 202 -54.26 11.12 -45.79
N ALA A 203 -54.39 12.31 -46.44
CA ALA A 203 -53.34 13.35 -46.29
C ALA A 203 -53.26 13.90 -44.86
N GLU A 204 -54.42 14.15 -44.21
CA GLU A 204 -54.51 14.57 -42.82
C GLU A 204 -53.86 13.48 -41.89
N SER A 205 -54.22 12.20 -42.04
CA SER A 205 -53.67 11.11 -41.27
C SER A 205 -52.13 10.91 -41.50
N THR A 206 -51.70 11.14 -42.74
CA THR A 206 -50.24 11.11 -43.06
C THR A 206 -49.53 12.26 -42.37
N HIS A 207 -50.09 13.44 -42.35
CA HIS A 207 -49.53 14.61 -41.67
C HIS A 207 -49.41 14.36 -40.15
N GLU A 208 -50.45 13.83 -39.49
CA GLU A 208 -50.44 13.48 -38.08
C GLU A 208 -49.36 12.42 -37.77
N SER A 209 -49.23 11.40 -38.65
CA SER A 209 -48.22 10.36 -38.52
C SER A 209 -46.80 10.93 -38.63
N THR A 210 -46.59 11.87 -39.56
CA THR A 210 -45.27 12.52 -39.71
C THR A 210 -44.91 13.40 -38.49
N GLN A 211 -45.87 14.09 -37.91
CA GLN A 211 -45.66 14.84 -36.68
C GLN A 211 -45.25 13.94 -35.54
N HIS A 212 -45.90 12.79 -35.38
CA HIS A 212 -45.52 11.82 -34.33
C HIS A 212 -44.12 11.26 -34.56
N ILE A 213 -43.73 10.96 -35.82
CA ILE A 213 -42.38 10.49 -36.15
C ILE A 213 -41.34 11.58 -35.84
N ASP A 214 -41.64 12.85 -36.12
CA ASP A 214 -40.75 13.99 -35.81
C ASP A 214 -40.49 14.09 -34.29
N GLU A 215 -41.54 13.95 -33.45
CA GLU A 215 -41.43 13.94 -32.00
C GLU A 215 -40.54 12.76 -31.50
N VAL A 216 -40.77 11.57 -32.05
CA VAL A 216 -39.95 10.40 -31.72
C VAL A 216 -38.48 10.60 -32.13
N THR A 217 -38.26 11.12 -33.34
CA THR A 217 -36.92 11.41 -33.88
C THR A 217 -36.19 12.44 -33.01
N LYS A 218 -36.86 13.48 -32.56
CA LYS A 218 -36.32 14.45 -31.63
C LYS A 218 -35.94 13.81 -30.30
N THR A 219 -36.79 12.94 -29.75
CA THR A 219 -36.48 12.18 -28.52
C THR A 219 -35.26 11.31 -28.72
N ILE A 220 -35.10 10.66 -29.88
CA ILE A 220 -33.90 9.86 -30.22
C ILE A 220 -32.65 10.74 -30.22
N GLN A 221 -32.71 11.91 -30.87
CA GLN A 221 -31.59 12.86 -30.91
C GLN A 221 -31.16 13.33 -29.51
N ASP A 222 -32.11 13.59 -28.62
CA ASP A 222 -31.80 13.96 -27.23
C ASP A 222 -31.14 12.82 -26.47
N LYS A 223 -31.59 11.56 -26.70
CA LYS A 223 -30.98 10.37 -26.10
C LYS A 223 -29.60 10.07 -26.66
N ILE A 224 -29.32 10.35 -27.92
CA ILE A 224 -28.01 10.24 -28.51
C ILE A 224 -27.06 11.22 -27.85
N LYS A 225 -27.42 12.50 -27.69
CA LYS A 225 -26.60 13.49 -27.00
C LYS A 225 -26.29 13.12 -25.54
N GLU A 226 -27.28 12.58 -24.83
CA GLU A 226 -27.10 12.08 -23.46
C GLU A 226 -26.07 10.93 -23.44
N ALA A 227 -26.18 10.00 -24.40
CA ALA A 227 -25.23 8.87 -24.51
C ALA A 227 -23.84 9.32 -24.92
N GLU A 228 -23.68 10.28 -25.80
CA GLU A 228 -22.39 10.90 -26.15
C GLU A 228 -21.71 11.52 -24.92
N GLN A 229 -22.47 12.28 -24.11
CA GLN A 229 -21.95 12.87 -22.88
C GLN A 229 -21.49 11.81 -21.91
N VAL A 230 -22.25 10.74 -21.71
CA VAL A 230 -21.88 9.62 -20.86
C VAL A 230 -20.61 8.90 -21.37
N ALA A 231 -20.50 8.71 -22.70
CA ALA A 231 -19.30 8.11 -23.30
C ALA A 231 -18.05 8.98 -23.06
N TYR A 232 -18.19 10.29 -23.20
CA TYR A 232 -17.11 11.24 -22.92
C TYR A 232 -16.67 11.23 -21.45
N ASP A 233 -17.63 11.25 -20.52
CA ASP A 233 -17.32 11.21 -19.08
C ASP A 233 -16.67 9.89 -18.69
N ASN A 234 -17.10 8.78 -19.28
CA ASN A 234 -16.48 7.47 -19.09
C ASN A 234 -15.04 7.44 -19.64
N GLN A 235 -14.79 8.00 -20.82
CA GLN A 235 -13.44 8.09 -21.39
C GLN A 235 -12.49 8.86 -20.47
N LYS A 236 -12.94 9.97 -19.90
CA LYS A 236 -12.18 10.75 -18.92
C LYS A 236 -11.87 9.91 -17.67
N THR A 237 -12.84 9.15 -17.19
CA THR A 237 -12.66 8.24 -16.03
C THR A 237 -11.64 7.16 -16.31
N VAL A 238 -11.65 6.57 -17.49
CA VAL A 238 -10.67 5.57 -17.93
C VAL A 238 -9.25 6.15 -17.95
N GLN A 239 -9.08 7.34 -18.52
CA GLN A 239 -7.78 8.01 -18.54
C GLN A 239 -7.24 8.32 -17.13
N GLN A 240 -8.10 8.77 -16.23
CA GLN A 240 -7.72 8.98 -14.83
C GLN A 240 -7.32 7.68 -14.14
N SER A 241 -8.04 6.59 -14.41
CA SER A 241 -7.73 5.26 -13.86
C SER A 241 -6.39 4.72 -14.40
N ALA A 242 -6.09 4.92 -15.67
CA ALA A 242 -4.81 4.56 -16.27
C ALA A 242 -3.64 5.34 -15.65
N ALA A 243 -3.81 6.64 -15.41
CA ALA A 243 -2.82 7.45 -14.70
C ALA A 243 -2.60 6.98 -13.24
N PHE A 244 -3.67 6.61 -12.56
CA PHE A 244 -3.61 6.04 -11.21
C PHE A 244 -2.87 4.69 -11.19
N ASN A 245 -3.16 3.80 -12.15
CA ASN A 245 -2.45 2.52 -12.29
C ASN A 245 -0.94 2.73 -12.45
N LYS A 246 -0.53 3.67 -13.31
CA LYS A 246 0.89 4.00 -13.51
C LYS A 246 1.56 4.45 -12.21
N THR A 247 0.89 5.29 -11.44
CA THR A 247 1.39 5.73 -10.13
C THR A 247 1.52 4.55 -9.17
N THR A 248 0.53 3.66 -9.16
CA THR A 248 0.54 2.46 -8.31
C THR A 248 1.71 1.53 -8.65
N VAL A 249 2.00 1.31 -9.94
CA VAL A 249 3.18 0.53 -10.36
C VAL A 249 4.47 1.13 -9.80
N ASN A 250 4.67 2.44 -9.92
CA ASN A 250 5.87 3.09 -9.37
C ASN A 250 5.98 2.89 -7.86
N MET A 251 4.88 3.04 -7.12
CA MET A 251 4.86 2.81 -5.67
C MET A 251 5.18 1.36 -5.29
N LEU A 252 4.76 0.37 -6.09
CA LEU A 252 5.09 -1.04 -5.87
C LEU A 252 6.57 -1.32 -6.11
N VAL A 253 7.20 -0.67 -7.10
CA VAL A 253 8.65 -0.76 -7.34
C VAL A 253 9.41 -0.19 -6.14
N GLU A 254 9.08 1.02 -5.69
CA GLU A 254 9.71 1.62 -4.51
C GLU A 254 9.51 0.76 -3.25
N MET A 255 8.33 0.17 -3.08
CA MET A 255 8.05 -0.72 -1.96
C MET A 255 8.91 -1.98 -2.00
N LYS A 256 9.16 -2.55 -3.19
CA LYS A 256 10.03 -3.71 -3.35
C LYS A 256 11.48 -3.39 -2.98
N GLU A 257 12.01 -2.27 -3.44
CA GLU A 257 13.35 -1.81 -3.07
C GLU A 257 13.49 -1.61 -1.54
N LEU A 258 12.47 -1.02 -0.92
CA LEU A 258 12.43 -0.85 0.53
C LEU A 258 12.42 -2.19 1.27
N LEU A 259 11.61 -3.15 0.82
CA LEU A 259 11.54 -4.49 1.40
C LEU A 259 12.88 -5.21 1.32
N ASP A 260 13.57 -5.15 0.19
CA ASP A 260 14.88 -5.74 -0.02
C ASP A 260 15.94 -5.10 0.89
N SER A 261 15.86 -3.78 1.12
CA SER A 261 16.74 -3.09 2.06
C SER A 261 16.50 -3.55 3.48
N VAL A 262 15.24 -3.52 3.93
CA VAL A 262 14.90 -3.90 5.32
C VAL A 262 15.19 -5.37 5.60
N GLN A 263 15.06 -6.25 4.60
CA GLN A 263 15.46 -7.65 4.73
C GLN A 263 16.96 -7.78 4.96
N ARG A 264 17.79 -7.06 4.19
CA ARG A 264 19.26 -7.07 4.37
C ARG A 264 19.64 -6.56 5.75
N ASP A 265 19.08 -5.42 6.16
CA ASP A 265 19.36 -4.81 7.45
C ASP A 265 18.97 -5.76 8.61
N THR A 266 17.87 -6.50 8.45
CA THR A 266 17.43 -7.50 9.44
C THR A 266 18.42 -8.66 9.53
N LEU A 267 18.95 -9.14 8.40
CA LEU A 267 19.92 -10.22 8.38
C LEU A 267 21.25 -9.78 9.01
N GLU A 268 21.69 -8.55 8.77
CA GLU A 268 22.86 -7.95 9.40
C GLU A 268 22.69 -7.86 10.92
N VAL A 269 21.53 -7.39 11.39
CA VAL A 269 21.20 -7.36 12.83
C VAL A 269 21.22 -8.75 13.46
N ILE A 270 20.72 -9.78 12.76
CA ILE A 270 20.81 -11.17 13.25
C ILE A 270 22.26 -11.63 13.39
N GLU A 271 23.11 -11.30 12.42
CA GLU A 271 24.54 -11.62 12.46
C GLU A 271 25.23 -10.93 13.63
N ASP A 272 24.97 -9.64 13.83
CA ASP A 272 25.50 -8.85 14.94
C ASP A 272 25.09 -9.42 16.31
N ILE A 273 23.82 -9.83 16.45
CA ILE A 273 23.33 -10.47 17.68
C ILE A 273 24.05 -11.79 17.94
N ASN A 274 24.27 -12.62 16.92
CA ASN A 274 25.01 -13.86 17.05
C ASN A 274 26.47 -13.62 17.46
N HIS A 275 27.11 -12.60 16.87
CA HIS A 275 28.45 -12.18 17.26
C HIS A 275 28.50 -11.70 18.71
N GLN A 276 27.55 -10.87 19.12
CA GLN A 276 27.43 -10.39 20.51
C GLN A 276 27.20 -11.53 21.49
N ASN A 277 26.39 -12.52 21.16
CA ASN A 277 26.18 -13.71 21.98
C ASN A 277 27.47 -14.48 22.19
N LYS A 278 28.26 -14.67 21.13
CA LYS A 278 29.57 -15.30 21.23
C LYS A 278 30.51 -14.55 22.17
N LEU A 279 30.58 -13.21 22.03
CA LEU A 279 31.41 -12.39 22.93
C LEU A 279 30.96 -12.47 24.38
N THR A 280 29.63 -12.56 24.60
CA THR A 280 29.06 -12.73 25.94
C THR A 280 29.46 -14.08 26.56
N VAL A 281 29.43 -15.17 25.78
CA VAL A 281 29.89 -16.50 26.23
C VAL A 281 31.38 -16.48 26.56
N ASP A 282 32.20 -15.92 25.66
CA ASP A 282 33.65 -15.78 25.90
C ASP A 282 33.96 -14.94 27.17
N MET A 283 33.15 -13.91 27.43
CA MET A 283 33.26 -13.09 28.63
C MET A 283 32.96 -13.91 29.90
N VAL A 284 31.87 -14.69 29.90
CA VAL A 284 31.48 -15.54 31.03
C VAL A 284 32.56 -16.57 31.31
N GLU A 285 33.12 -17.22 30.28
CA GLU A 285 34.22 -18.19 30.42
C GLU A 285 35.48 -17.56 31.03
N LYS A 286 35.85 -16.35 30.58
CA LYS A 286 36.99 -15.61 31.17
C LYS A 286 36.76 -15.24 32.63
N ILE A 287 35.55 -14.90 32.99
CA ILE A 287 35.17 -14.61 34.37
C ILE A 287 35.28 -15.85 35.24
N GLU A 288 34.82 -17.02 34.75
CA GLU A 288 34.97 -18.29 35.46
C GLU A 288 36.47 -18.63 35.70
N GLY A 289 37.31 -18.52 34.66
CA GLY A 289 38.76 -18.72 34.82
C GLY A 289 39.43 -17.72 35.77
N THR A 290 38.94 -16.48 35.81
CA THR A 290 39.41 -15.47 36.76
C THR A 290 39.01 -15.80 38.19
N ASN A 291 37.76 -16.27 38.39
CA ASN A 291 37.26 -16.68 39.70
C ASN A 291 38.06 -17.88 40.26
N GLU A 292 38.39 -18.87 39.44
CA GLU A 292 39.29 -19.99 39.83
C GLU A 292 40.66 -19.48 40.27
N SER A 293 41.19 -18.48 39.58
CA SER A 293 42.46 -17.83 39.91
C SER A 293 42.40 -17.14 41.29
N PHE A 294 41.30 -16.47 41.60
CA PHE A 294 41.07 -15.86 42.91
C PHE A 294 40.94 -16.87 44.04
N GLU A 295 40.25 -17.98 43.84
CA GLU A 295 40.20 -19.04 44.86
C GLU A 295 41.60 -19.65 45.11
N THR A 296 42.42 -19.78 44.09
CA THR A 296 43.81 -20.25 44.23
C THR A 296 44.66 -19.25 45.01
N ILE A 297 44.52 -17.94 44.72
CA ILE A 297 45.23 -16.87 45.46
C ILE A 297 44.79 -16.88 46.94
N LYS A 298 43.47 -16.99 47.20
CA LYS A 298 42.91 -17.08 48.56
C LYS A 298 43.52 -18.25 49.35
N GLN A 299 43.59 -19.44 48.73
CA GLN A 299 44.20 -20.60 49.37
C GLN A 299 45.69 -20.39 49.67
N ALA A 300 46.43 -19.73 48.78
CA ALA A 300 47.83 -19.41 48.99
C ALA A 300 48.04 -18.39 50.14
N LEU A 301 47.13 -17.42 50.25
CA LEU A 301 47.14 -16.43 51.36
C LEU A 301 46.77 -17.03 52.72
N LEU A 302 45.91 -18.05 52.75
CA LEU A 302 45.54 -18.74 53.99
C LEU A 302 46.59 -19.79 54.48
N GLN A 303 47.59 -20.16 53.65
CA GLN A 303 48.65 -21.11 53.97
C GLN A 303 49.88 -20.43 54.54
N HIS A 304 49.97 -19.15 54.58
CA HIS A 304 51.03 -18.34 55.15
C HIS A 304 50.57 -17.48 56.31
#